data_5841b081ceb36e3dcea3b46feb656050
#
_entry.id   5841b081ceb36e3dcea3b46feb656050
#
_cell.length_a   1.000
_cell.length_b   1.000
_cell.length_c   1.000
_cell.angle_alpha   90.00
_cell.angle_beta   90.00
_cell.angle_gamma   90.00
#
_symmetry.space_group_name_H-M   'P 1'
#
loop_
_entity.id
_entity.type
_entity.pdbx_description
1 polymer ?
#
loop_
_entity_poly.entity_id
_entity_poly.type
_entity_poly.pdbx_seq_one_letter_code
_entity_poly.pdbx_strand_id
1 'polypeptide(L)'
;MDLPAGLLDLLRRPSPCFVATLMPDGAPQMTQTWVDTDGTHLVINTVAGFQKVRNMERDARVALNVADPDDVSRYYAVRGRVVSITADGAAEHIDRLAQKYLGGPYPWFGGRDQTRLVVTIAADRVSSPQG
;
A
#
# COMPACT_ATOMS: atom_id res chain seq x y z
N MET A 1 4.80 -15.61 -0.88
CA MET A 1 6.25 -15.71 -1.18
C MET A 1 7.00 -14.80 -0.23
N ASP A 2 8.26 -15.07 -0.01
CA ASP A 2 9.10 -14.17 0.77
C ASP A 2 9.40 -12.91 -0.03
N LEU A 3 9.37 -11.75 0.65
CA LEU A 3 9.70 -10.49 0.01
C LEU A 3 11.22 -10.33 -0.08
N PRO A 4 11.75 -9.88 -1.23
CA PRO A 4 13.19 -9.61 -1.34
C PRO A 4 13.65 -8.59 -0.29
N ALA A 5 14.89 -8.74 0.20
CA ALA A 5 15.45 -7.84 1.21
C ALA A 5 15.45 -6.38 0.75
N GLY A 6 15.71 -6.13 -0.52
CA GLY A 6 15.68 -4.76 -1.08
C GLY A 6 14.29 -4.14 -1.06
N LEU A 7 13.25 -4.94 -1.32
CA LEU A 7 11.87 -4.46 -1.22
C LEU A 7 11.50 -4.18 0.24
N LEU A 8 11.85 -5.07 1.16
CA LEU A 8 11.59 -4.85 2.59
C LEU A 8 12.24 -3.56 3.08
N ASP A 9 13.47 -3.27 2.64
CA ASP A 9 14.13 -2.00 2.96
C ASP A 9 13.29 -0.80 2.49
N LEU A 10 12.84 -0.82 1.23
CA LEU A 10 12.01 0.27 0.70
C LEU A 10 10.68 0.41 1.43
N LEU A 11 10.04 -0.71 1.80
CA LEU A 11 8.76 -0.68 2.52
C LEU A 11 8.89 -0.06 3.91
N ARG A 12 10.08 -0.09 4.50
CA ARG A 12 10.35 0.51 5.81
C ARG A 12 10.75 1.98 5.74
N ARG A 13 11.04 2.49 4.55
CA ARG A 13 11.42 3.88 4.29
C ARG A 13 10.21 4.64 3.73
N PRO A 14 10.23 6.01 3.72
CA PRO A 14 9.13 6.80 3.15
C PRO A 14 9.15 6.75 1.61
N SER A 15 8.96 5.57 1.08
CA SER A 15 9.08 5.29 -0.35
C SER A 15 7.80 5.65 -1.10
N PRO A 16 7.90 6.31 -2.27
CA PRO A 16 6.73 6.50 -3.13
C PRO A 16 6.12 5.14 -3.49
N CYS A 17 4.80 5.03 -3.35
CA CYS A 17 4.07 3.82 -3.67
C CYS A 17 2.82 4.13 -4.46
N PHE A 18 2.63 3.41 -5.55
CA PHE A 18 1.42 3.47 -6.37
C PHE A 18 0.74 2.11 -6.32
N VAL A 19 -0.58 2.12 -6.18
CA VAL A 19 -1.38 0.90 -6.17
C VAL A 19 -2.42 0.95 -7.28
N ALA A 20 -2.50 -0.13 -8.05
CA ALA A 20 -3.53 -0.33 -9.07
C ALA A 20 -4.53 -1.37 -8.58
N THR A 21 -5.80 -1.03 -8.71
CA THR A 21 -6.93 -1.91 -8.44
C THR A 21 -7.81 -1.98 -9.68
N LEU A 22 -8.74 -2.94 -9.75
CA LEU A 22 -9.54 -3.16 -10.95
C LEU A 22 -10.95 -2.62 -10.78
N MET A 23 -11.34 -1.74 -11.69
CA MET A 23 -12.70 -1.23 -11.80
C MET A 23 -13.66 -2.36 -12.21
N PRO A 24 -14.99 -2.18 -12.06
CA PRO A 24 -15.95 -3.21 -12.43
C PRO A 24 -15.84 -3.71 -13.88
N ASP A 25 -15.39 -2.86 -14.80
CA ASP A 25 -15.20 -3.23 -16.20
C ASP A 25 -13.82 -3.84 -16.48
N GLY A 26 -13.00 -4.05 -15.44
CA GLY A 26 -11.65 -4.58 -15.58
C GLY A 26 -10.58 -3.54 -15.83
N ALA A 27 -10.94 -2.27 -16.02
CA ALA A 27 -9.96 -1.21 -16.23
C ALA A 27 -9.16 -0.97 -14.95
N PRO A 28 -7.83 -0.77 -15.03
CA PRO A 28 -7.05 -0.43 -13.83
C PRO A 28 -7.31 0.99 -13.37
N GLN A 29 -7.40 1.16 -12.05
CA GLN A 29 -7.43 2.47 -11.40
C GLN A 29 -6.19 2.57 -10.54
N MET A 30 -5.42 3.66 -10.68
CA MET A 30 -4.17 3.83 -9.96
C MET A 30 -4.27 5.00 -9.00
N THR A 31 -3.77 4.80 -7.77
CA THR A 31 -3.67 5.83 -6.76
C THR A 31 -2.29 5.78 -6.10
N GLN A 32 -1.86 6.91 -5.55
CA GLN A 32 -0.66 6.97 -4.73
C GLN A 32 -1.05 6.77 -3.26
N THR A 33 -0.22 6.05 -2.52
CA THR A 33 -0.49 5.75 -1.12
C THR A 33 0.82 5.62 -0.33
N TRP A 34 0.73 5.72 0.98
CA TRP A 34 1.81 5.32 1.87
C TRP A 34 1.79 3.81 2.05
N VAL A 35 2.96 3.22 2.19
CA VAL A 35 3.10 1.77 2.28
C VAL A 35 3.92 1.37 3.50
N ASP A 36 3.63 0.19 4.02
CA ASP A 36 4.29 -0.40 5.17
C ASP A 36 4.49 -1.89 4.92
N THR A 37 5.05 -2.58 5.88
CA THR A 37 5.19 -4.03 5.86
C THR A 37 5.11 -4.59 7.28
N ASP A 38 4.59 -5.80 7.39
CA ASP A 38 4.67 -6.60 8.61
C ASP A 38 5.86 -7.59 8.57
N GLY A 39 6.73 -7.45 7.56
CA GLY A 39 7.87 -8.35 7.31
C GLY A 39 7.56 -9.45 6.31
N THR A 40 6.30 -9.71 6.04
CA THR A 40 5.83 -10.80 5.15
C THR A 40 4.95 -10.26 4.01
N HIS A 41 4.18 -9.21 4.29
CA HIS A 41 3.20 -8.63 3.38
C HIS A 41 3.49 -7.16 3.10
N LEU A 42 2.92 -6.65 2.00
CA LEU A 42 2.79 -5.21 1.83
C LEU A 42 1.51 -4.78 2.54
N VAL A 43 1.57 -3.64 3.22
CA VAL A 43 0.45 -3.14 4.03
C VAL A 43 0.20 -1.69 3.65
N ILE A 44 -1.06 -1.35 3.34
CA ILE A 44 -1.45 0.04 3.09
C ILE A 44 -2.58 0.44 4.04
N ASN A 45 -2.79 1.74 4.16
CA ASN A 45 -3.89 2.30 4.93
C ASN A 45 -4.73 3.17 4.01
N THR A 46 -6.05 3.06 4.11
CA THR A 46 -6.97 3.78 3.25
C THR A 46 -8.27 4.08 4.00
N VAL A 47 -9.29 4.55 3.29
CA VAL A 47 -10.55 4.97 3.87
C VAL A 47 -11.69 4.13 3.31
N ALA A 48 -12.57 3.65 4.20
CA ALA A 48 -13.77 2.94 3.81
C ALA A 48 -14.61 3.80 2.84
N GLY A 49 -15.12 3.15 1.79
CA GLY A 49 -15.93 3.80 0.77
C GLY A 49 -15.15 4.38 -0.41
N PHE A 50 -13.82 4.47 -0.34
CA PHE A 50 -13.03 4.89 -1.49
C PHE A 50 -13.16 3.87 -2.63
N GLN A 51 -13.03 4.36 -3.87
CA GLN A 51 -13.16 3.48 -5.04
C GLN A 51 -12.20 2.30 -5.00
N LYS A 52 -10.95 2.52 -4.59
CA LYS A 52 -9.99 1.41 -4.49
C LYS A 52 -10.42 0.35 -3.48
N VAL A 53 -11.10 0.73 -2.40
CA VAL A 53 -11.61 -0.24 -1.42
C VAL A 53 -12.72 -1.08 -2.02
N ARG A 54 -13.69 -0.44 -2.69
CA ARG A 54 -14.77 -1.16 -3.38
C ARG A 54 -14.19 -2.10 -4.45
N ASN A 55 -13.16 -1.66 -5.15
CA ASN A 55 -12.47 -2.48 -6.14
C ASN A 55 -11.83 -3.72 -5.49
N MET A 56 -11.09 -3.53 -4.39
CA MET A 56 -10.41 -4.62 -3.68
C MET A 56 -11.40 -5.60 -3.05
N GLU A 57 -12.54 -5.12 -2.57
CA GLU A 57 -13.57 -5.99 -2.01
C GLU A 57 -14.21 -6.88 -3.07
N ARG A 58 -14.34 -6.38 -4.30
CA ARG A 58 -14.91 -7.12 -5.42
C ARG A 58 -13.89 -8.04 -6.10
N ASP A 59 -12.63 -7.57 -6.23
CA ASP A 59 -11.56 -8.29 -6.92
C ASP A 59 -10.27 -8.07 -6.14
N ALA A 60 -9.75 -9.13 -5.56
CA ALA A 60 -8.59 -9.05 -4.69
C ALA A 60 -7.26 -8.77 -5.41
N ARG A 61 -7.23 -8.85 -6.74
CA ARG A 61 -5.99 -8.65 -7.52
C ARG A 61 -5.57 -7.20 -7.48
N VAL A 62 -4.29 -6.98 -7.17
CA VAL A 62 -3.69 -5.64 -7.10
C VAL A 62 -2.29 -5.66 -7.68
N ALA A 63 -1.81 -4.49 -8.08
CA ALA A 63 -0.42 -4.29 -8.45
C ALA A 63 0.11 -3.05 -7.74
N LEU A 64 1.38 -3.10 -7.32
CA LEU A 64 2.01 -1.98 -6.65
C LEU A 64 3.36 -1.68 -7.29
N ASN A 65 3.74 -0.41 -7.26
CA ASN A 65 5.10 0.03 -7.58
C ASN A 65 5.63 0.75 -6.35
N VAL A 66 6.79 0.28 -5.85
CA VAL A 66 7.45 0.87 -4.68
C VAL A 66 8.83 1.32 -5.12
N ALA A 67 9.08 2.62 -5.07
CA ALA A 67 10.31 3.22 -5.57
C ALA A 67 11.20 3.70 -4.43
N ASP A 68 12.52 3.69 -4.67
CA ASP A 68 13.49 4.24 -3.74
C ASP A 68 13.27 5.76 -3.65
N PRO A 69 13.09 6.33 -2.45
CA PRO A 69 12.87 7.77 -2.30
C PRO A 69 14.09 8.61 -2.70
N ASP A 70 15.28 8.03 -2.72
CA ASP A 70 16.51 8.72 -3.10
C ASP A 70 16.85 8.54 -4.59
N ASP A 71 16.31 7.50 -5.23
CA ASP A 71 16.53 7.20 -6.64
C ASP A 71 15.33 6.43 -7.19
N VAL A 72 14.36 7.15 -7.76
CA VAL A 72 13.10 6.57 -8.24
C VAL A 72 13.27 5.61 -9.41
N SER A 73 14.46 5.57 -10.05
CA SER A 73 14.75 4.57 -11.07
C SER A 73 14.97 3.17 -10.46
N ARG A 74 15.21 3.11 -9.16
CA ARG A 74 15.30 1.86 -8.40
C ARG A 74 13.93 1.58 -7.78
N TYR A 75 13.26 0.53 -8.26
CA TYR A 75 11.91 0.21 -7.80
C TYR A 75 11.65 -1.29 -7.87
N TYR A 76 10.58 -1.69 -7.20
CA TYR A 76 10.01 -3.03 -7.32
C TYR A 76 8.57 -2.92 -7.81
N ALA A 77 8.22 -3.74 -8.79
CA ALA A 77 6.86 -3.92 -9.24
C ALA A 77 6.32 -5.23 -8.63
N VAL A 78 5.17 -5.14 -8.00
CA VAL A 78 4.57 -6.26 -7.27
C VAL A 78 3.19 -6.54 -7.84
N ARG A 79 2.93 -7.80 -8.18
CA ARG A 79 1.57 -8.29 -8.40
C ARG A 79 1.18 -9.15 -7.22
N GLY A 80 -0.01 -8.91 -6.70
CA GLY A 80 -0.45 -9.63 -5.53
C GLY A 80 -1.95 -9.62 -5.37
N ARG A 81 -2.38 -9.98 -4.18
CA ARG A 81 -3.80 -10.03 -3.84
C ARG A 81 -4.02 -9.56 -2.42
N VAL A 82 -5.15 -8.91 -2.21
CA VAL A 82 -5.59 -8.51 -0.88
C VAL A 82 -5.99 -9.76 -0.09
N VAL A 83 -5.43 -9.91 1.10
CA VAL A 83 -5.75 -11.03 1.99
C VAL A 83 -6.54 -10.60 3.21
N SER A 84 -6.55 -9.30 3.55
CA SER A 84 -7.27 -8.78 4.70
C SER A 84 -7.57 -7.31 4.53
N ILE A 85 -8.77 -6.89 4.92
CA ILE A 85 -9.15 -5.48 5.05
C ILE A 85 -9.84 -5.36 6.41
N THR A 86 -9.30 -4.52 7.31
CA THR A 86 -9.84 -4.37 8.66
C THR A 86 -9.72 -2.93 9.16
N ALA A 87 -10.69 -2.51 9.97
CA ALA A 87 -10.63 -1.25 10.70
C ALA A 87 -9.82 -1.36 11.99
N ASP A 88 -9.53 -2.59 12.45
CA ASP A 88 -8.83 -2.82 13.71
C ASP A 88 -7.41 -2.26 13.64
N GLY A 89 -7.09 -1.34 14.55
CA GLY A 89 -5.77 -0.72 14.62
C GLY A 89 -5.46 0.26 13.49
N ALA A 90 -6.43 0.60 12.64
CA ALA A 90 -6.17 1.40 11.45
C ALA A 90 -5.84 2.87 11.77
N ALA A 91 -6.41 3.44 12.83
CA ALA A 91 -6.09 4.81 13.24
C ALA A 91 -4.67 4.91 13.78
N GLU A 92 -4.24 3.93 14.57
CA GLU A 92 -2.86 3.88 15.07
C GLU A 92 -1.88 3.61 13.92
N HIS A 93 -2.27 2.79 12.97
CA HIS A 93 -1.43 2.46 11.81
C HIS A 93 -1.20 3.68 10.91
N ILE A 94 -2.25 4.48 10.61
CA ILE A 94 -2.05 5.68 9.78
C ILE A 94 -1.16 6.69 10.51
N ASP A 95 -1.22 6.74 11.83
CA ASP A 95 -0.37 7.63 12.61
C ASP A 95 1.11 7.19 12.55
N ARG A 96 1.37 5.88 12.63
CA ARG A 96 2.73 5.36 12.44
C ARG A 96 3.26 5.63 11.03
N LEU A 97 2.41 5.50 10.01
CA LEU A 97 2.78 5.85 8.64
C LEU A 97 3.10 7.34 8.51
N ALA A 98 2.32 8.20 9.17
CA ALA A 98 2.58 9.64 9.17
C ALA A 98 3.93 9.96 9.81
N GLN A 99 4.32 9.27 10.89
CA GLN A 99 5.64 9.44 11.48
C GLN A 99 6.74 9.13 10.46
N LYS A 100 6.56 8.07 9.70
CA LYS A 100 7.53 7.66 8.68
C LYS A 100 7.59 8.64 7.51
N TYR A 101 6.43 9.06 6.97
CA TYR A 101 6.37 9.88 5.74
C TYR A 101 6.44 11.38 6.00
N LEU A 102 5.93 11.85 7.15
CA LEU A 102 5.84 13.29 7.46
C LEU A 102 6.72 13.71 8.66
N GLY A 103 7.17 12.75 9.46
CA GLY A 103 7.94 13.04 10.66
C GLY A 103 7.09 13.56 11.82
N GLY A 104 5.79 13.36 11.80
CA GLY A 104 4.87 13.85 12.83
C GLY A 104 3.54 13.11 12.82
N PRO A 105 2.59 13.54 13.67
CA PRO A 105 1.28 12.88 13.74
C PRO A 105 0.48 13.07 12.45
N TYR A 106 -0.45 12.15 12.21
CA TYR A 106 -1.32 12.23 11.04
C TYR A 106 -2.26 13.43 11.14
N PRO A 107 -2.24 14.34 10.14
CA PRO A 107 -3.04 15.57 10.20
C PRO A 107 -4.55 15.38 9.97
N TRP A 108 -5.00 14.15 9.68
CA TRP A 108 -6.41 13.84 9.39
C TRP A 108 -6.98 14.70 8.24
N PHE A 109 -6.29 14.65 7.11
CA PHE A 109 -6.61 15.48 5.91
C PHE A 109 -8.08 15.40 5.50
N GLY A 110 -8.72 14.23 5.64
CA GLY A 110 -10.12 14.02 5.28
C GLY A 110 -11.09 14.10 6.44
N GLY A 111 -10.64 14.47 7.65
CA GLY A 111 -11.46 14.54 8.85
C GLY A 111 -11.43 13.26 9.67
N ARG A 112 -11.72 13.38 10.97
CA ARG A 112 -11.66 12.25 11.91
C ARG A 112 -12.87 11.33 11.85
N ASP A 113 -13.90 11.71 11.11
CA ASP A 113 -15.09 10.90 10.90
C ASP A 113 -14.89 9.81 9.82
N GLN A 114 -13.78 9.86 9.08
CA GLN A 114 -13.44 8.81 8.13
C GLN A 114 -13.06 7.53 8.87
N THR A 115 -13.59 6.39 8.40
CA THR A 115 -13.18 5.07 8.89
C THR A 115 -11.92 4.64 8.15
N ARG A 116 -10.79 4.60 8.86
CA ARG A 116 -9.53 4.10 8.30
C ARG A 116 -9.54 2.57 8.24
N LEU A 117 -8.84 2.04 7.25
CA LEU A 117 -8.72 0.59 7.02
C LEU A 117 -7.26 0.22 6.80
N VAL A 118 -6.85 -0.90 7.40
CA VAL A 118 -5.57 -1.55 7.09
C VAL A 118 -5.83 -2.62 6.04
N VAL A 119 -5.10 -2.56 4.94
CA VAL A 119 -5.18 -3.53 3.86
C VAL A 119 -3.86 -4.30 3.79
N THR A 120 -3.94 -5.61 3.96
CA THR A 120 -2.78 -6.51 3.90
C THR A 120 -2.77 -7.22 2.54
N ILE A 121 -1.63 -7.18 1.88
CA ILE A 121 -1.47 -7.68 0.51
C ILE A 121 -0.37 -8.72 0.47
N ALA A 122 -0.69 -9.91 -0.03
CA ALA A 122 0.29 -10.95 -0.30
C ALA A 122 0.86 -10.76 -1.70
N ALA A 123 2.19 -10.83 -1.81
CA ALA A 123 2.85 -10.75 -3.12
C ALA A 123 2.81 -12.12 -3.79
N ASP A 124 2.42 -12.14 -5.06
CA ASP A 124 2.48 -13.33 -5.91
C ASP A 124 3.69 -13.29 -6.84
N ARG A 125 4.09 -12.09 -7.27
CA ARG A 125 5.24 -11.90 -8.14
C ARG A 125 5.88 -10.55 -7.87
N VAL A 126 7.21 -10.55 -7.75
CA VAL A 126 8.01 -9.33 -7.55
C VAL A 126 9.05 -9.26 -8.66
N SER A 127 9.18 -8.09 -9.29
CA SER A 127 10.19 -7.83 -10.31
C SER A 127 10.84 -6.46 -10.08
N SER A 128 12.04 -6.29 -10.65
CA SER A 128 12.80 -5.04 -10.56
C SER A 128 13.46 -4.76 -11.91
N PRO A 129 13.97 -3.52 -12.15
CA PRO A 129 14.68 -3.20 -13.41
C PRO A 129 15.90 -4.07 -13.67
N GLN A 130 16.48 -4.66 -12.63
CA GLN A 130 17.65 -5.53 -12.75
C GLN A 130 17.26 -6.99 -13.06
N GLY A 131 16.02 -7.24 -13.32
CA GLY A 131 15.48 -8.56 -13.59
C GLY A 131 14.71 -9.15 -12.47
#